data_f0a581d975d04064c1d5b7685ca5504c
#
_entry.id   f0a581d975d04064c1d5b7685ca5504c
#
_cell.length_a   1.000
_cell.length_b   1.000
_cell.length_c   1.000
_cell.angle_alpha   90.00
_cell.angle_beta   90.00
_cell.angle_gamma   90.00
#
_symmetry.space_group_name_H-M   'P 1'
#
loop_
_entity.id
_entity.type
_entity.pdbx_description
1 polymer ?
#
loop_
_entity_poly.entity_id
_entity_poly.type
_entity_poly.pdbx_seq_one_letter_code
_entity_poly.pdbx_strand_id
1 'polypeptide(L)'
;MFLKLNSAAAVGLDCLPVDVEVDINKGQSAFNIVGLPDTSIHEAKDRIHSALKNSDFSYPFNFRILVNLAPADLHKEGPSYDLPMALGVIIISNDLEIDLVDAVLVGELALDGALRHTNGILPIAVFAKKQGFKRIFLPEIDAPEAALVEGIEIYPVKNLKQLVTHLTGPELITPYIRPANWNEFDTPQYELDMAFIKGQEFVKRALEIAASGSHNILMSGPPGSGKTLLARSFPSILPKLTAEEALEVTKIYSVAGQLQNGFIKERPFRSPHHTASYVSVIGGGAI
;
A
#
# COMPACT_ATOMS: atom_id res chain seq x y z
N MET A 1 -6.26 1.41 -31.23
CA MET A 1 -7.11 0.49 -30.46
C MET A 1 -7.06 0.95 -29.01
N PHE A 2 -8.20 1.04 -28.32
CA PHE A 2 -8.35 1.65 -27.01
C PHE A 2 -8.75 0.61 -25.97
N LEU A 3 -8.17 0.68 -24.76
CA LEU A 3 -8.51 -0.15 -23.62
C LEU A 3 -8.50 0.70 -22.34
N LYS A 4 -9.43 0.45 -21.46
CA LYS A 4 -9.51 1.06 -20.14
C LYS A 4 -9.36 -0.01 -19.05
N LEU A 5 -8.44 0.21 -18.10
CA LEU A 5 -8.23 -0.63 -16.94
C LEU A 5 -8.39 0.21 -15.66
N ASN A 6 -8.83 -0.44 -14.56
CA ASN A 6 -9.06 0.27 -13.31
C ASN A 6 -7.85 0.15 -12.39
N SER A 7 -7.48 1.26 -11.78
CA SER A 7 -6.47 1.38 -10.73
C SER A 7 -6.95 2.36 -9.65
N ALA A 8 -6.13 2.65 -8.68
CA ALA A 8 -6.44 3.62 -7.63
C ALA A 8 -5.20 4.39 -7.18
N ALA A 9 -5.40 5.64 -6.78
CA ALA A 9 -4.41 6.50 -6.15
C ALA A 9 -4.69 6.64 -4.67
N ALA A 10 -3.70 6.41 -3.81
CA ALA A 10 -3.78 6.78 -2.41
C ALA A 10 -3.59 8.30 -2.26
N VAL A 11 -4.55 8.97 -1.62
CA VAL A 11 -4.52 10.40 -1.31
C VAL A 11 -4.73 10.55 0.19
N GLY A 12 -3.65 10.76 0.93
CA GLY A 12 -3.69 10.65 2.38
C GLY A 12 -4.12 9.25 2.83
N LEU A 13 -5.16 9.14 3.64
CA LEU A 13 -5.71 7.84 4.09
C LEU A 13 -6.84 7.32 3.20
N ASP A 14 -7.27 8.06 2.20
CA ASP A 14 -8.31 7.68 1.26
C ASP A 14 -7.73 7.29 -0.10
N CYS A 15 -8.55 6.68 -0.95
CA CYS A 15 -8.19 6.37 -2.32
C CYS A 15 -9.22 6.93 -3.29
N LEU A 16 -8.73 7.36 -4.44
CA LEU A 16 -9.52 7.83 -5.55
C LEU A 16 -9.34 6.88 -6.75
N PRO A 17 -10.37 6.71 -7.58
CA PRO A 17 -10.27 5.89 -8.79
C PRO A 17 -9.29 6.51 -9.78
N VAL A 18 -8.51 5.66 -10.43
CA VAL A 18 -7.67 6.04 -11.56
C VAL A 18 -7.99 5.11 -12.72
N ASP A 19 -8.46 5.68 -13.80
CA ASP A 19 -8.63 4.98 -15.06
C ASP A 19 -7.32 5.01 -15.84
N VAL A 20 -6.78 3.85 -16.12
CA VAL A 20 -5.59 3.69 -16.97
C VAL A 20 -6.06 3.38 -18.39
N GLU A 21 -6.06 4.40 -19.21
CA GLU A 21 -6.51 4.33 -20.59
C GLU A 21 -5.29 4.17 -21.51
N VAL A 22 -5.26 3.08 -22.26
CA VAL A 22 -4.16 2.78 -23.20
C VAL A 22 -4.68 2.82 -24.62
N ASP A 23 -4.03 3.62 -25.47
CA ASP A 23 -4.34 3.71 -26.89
C ASP A 23 -3.08 3.46 -27.73
N ILE A 24 -3.16 2.53 -28.68
CA ILE A 24 -2.06 2.16 -29.58
C ILE A 24 -2.47 2.37 -31.03
N ASN A 25 -1.76 3.28 -31.71
CA ASN A 25 -2.01 3.63 -33.09
C ASN A 25 -0.73 3.49 -33.95
N LYS A 26 -0.88 3.14 -35.23
CA LYS A 26 0.23 3.11 -36.17
C LYS A 26 0.83 4.51 -36.31
N GLY A 27 2.16 4.61 -36.28
CA GLY A 27 2.87 5.88 -36.41
C GLY A 27 4.32 5.80 -35.99
N GLN A 28 4.95 6.96 -35.88
CA GLN A 28 6.29 7.03 -35.33
C GLN A 28 6.30 6.50 -33.89
N SER A 29 7.26 5.62 -33.59
CA SER A 29 7.39 5.00 -32.27
C SER A 29 7.52 6.07 -31.18
N ALA A 30 6.57 6.07 -30.25
CA ALA A 30 6.56 6.95 -29.10
C ALA A 30 5.76 6.31 -27.95
N PHE A 31 6.19 6.55 -26.70
CA PHE A 31 5.44 6.20 -25.50
C PHE A 31 5.21 7.47 -24.70
N ASN A 32 3.96 7.91 -24.61
CA ASN A 32 3.58 9.13 -23.92
C ASN A 32 2.62 8.82 -22.78
N ILE A 33 2.86 9.41 -21.62
CA ILE A 33 1.98 9.33 -20.44
C ILE A 33 1.45 10.73 -20.15
N VAL A 34 0.14 10.85 -19.99
CA VAL A 34 -0.58 12.09 -19.67
C VAL A 34 -1.50 11.90 -18.47
N GLY A 35 -2.01 12.97 -17.86
CA GLY A 35 -2.90 12.90 -16.70
C GLY A 35 -2.21 13.27 -15.38
N LEU A 36 -1.33 14.29 -15.41
CA LEU A 36 -0.53 14.80 -14.26
C LEU A 36 0.31 13.70 -13.57
N PRO A 37 1.12 12.93 -14.33
CA PRO A 37 2.05 11.97 -13.75
C PRO A 37 3.22 12.66 -13.07
N ASP A 38 3.74 12.06 -11.98
CA ASP A 38 5.02 12.47 -11.38
C ASP A 38 6.22 11.95 -12.19
N THR A 39 7.43 12.25 -11.73
CA THR A 39 8.67 11.80 -12.39
C THR A 39 8.77 10.27 -12.42
N SER A 40 8.36 9.58 -11.35
CA SER A 40 8.41 8.13 -11.26
C SER A 40 7.52 7.45 -12.29
N ILE A 41 6.33 8.01 -12.54
CA ILE A 41 5.42 7.53 -13.58
C ILE A 41 5.98 7.83 -14.98
N HIS A 42 6.67 8.95 -15.18
CA HIS A 42 7.31 9.20 -16.46
C HIS A 42 8.43 8.19 -16.79
N GLU A 43 9.12 7.66 -15.78
CA GLU A 43 10.13 6.60 -15.93
C GLU A 43 9.51 5.22 -16.20
N ALA A 44 8.22 5.04 -15.95
CA ALA A 44 7.51 3.78 -16.18
C ALA A 44 7.65 3.27 -17.62
N LYS A 45 7.76 4.17 -18.61
CA LYS A 45 7.96 3.79 -20.03
C LYS A 45 9.19 2.88 -20.22
N ASP A 46 10.30 3.19 -19.52
CA ASP A 46 11.55 2.44 -19.65
C ASP A 46 11.48 1.12 -18.87
N ARG A 47 10.80 1.12 -17.70
CA ARG A 47 10.52 -0.10 -16.94
C ARG A 47 9.61 -1.03 -17.71
N ILE A 48 8.50 -0.53 -18.26
CA ILE A 48 7.54 -1.31 -19.04
C ILE A 48 8.21 -1.90 -20.30
N HIS A 49 8.96 -1.09 -21.05
CA HIS A 49 9.69 -1.58 -22.22
C HIS A 49 10.61 -2.75 -21.89
N SER A 50 11.41 -2.63 -20.81
CA SER A 50 12.32 -3.68 -20.36
C SER A 50 11.57 -4.90 -19.82
N ALA A 51 10.51 -4.70 -19.02
CA ALA A 51 9.71 -5.77 -18.45
C ALA A 51 8.99 -6.60 -19.52
N LEU A 52 8.40 -5.96 -20.53
CA LEU A 52 7.78 -6.67 -21.66
C LEU A 52 8.80 -7.57 -22.37
N LYS A 53 9.95 -7.00 -22.75
CA LYS A 53 11.02 -7.72 -23.45
C LYS A 53 11.52 -8.92 -22.63
N ASN A 54 11.75 -8.73 -21.33
CA ASN A 54 12.30 -9.78 -20.45
C ASN A 54 11.23 -10.80 -20.01
N SER A 55 9.95 -10.53 -20.27
CA SER A 55 8.82 -11.43 -20.03
C SER A 55 8.35 -12.16 -21.31
N ASP A 56 9.13 -12.10 -22.39
CA ASP A 56 8.84 -12.72 -23.71
C ASP A 56 7.63 -12.10 -24.44
N PHE A 57 7.24 -10.85 -24.11
CA PHE A 57 6.21 -10.14 -24.86
C PHE A 57 6.79 -9.21 -25.90
N SER A 58 6.12 -9.15 -27.06
CA SER A 58 6.53 -8.25 -28.13
C SER A 58 6.18 -6.79 -27.79
N TYR A 59 7.17 -5.91 -27.91
CA TYR A 59 6.93 -4.47 -27.81
C TYR A 59 6.54 -3.89 -29.19
N PRO A 60 5.50 -3.05 -29.28
CA PRO A 60 5.03 -2.52 -30.57
C PRO A 60 5.89 -1.36 -31.08
N PHE A 61 7.05 -1.67 -31.69
CA PHE A 61 8.06 -0.68 -32.11
C PHE A 61 7.59 0.36 -33.14
N ASN A 62 6.65 0.02 -34.02
CA ASN A 62 6.18 0.92 -35.08
C ASN A 62 4.83 1.55 -34.75
N PHE A 63 4.57 1.74 -33.44
CA PHE A 63 3.32 2.29 -32.97
C PHE A 63 3.55 3.44 -31.99
N ARG A 64 2.61 4.34 -31.95
CA ARG A 64 2.50 5.37 -30.93
C ARG A 64 1.61 4.82 -29.82
N ILE A 65 2.19 4.70 -28.62
CA ILE A 65 1.49 4.33 -27.39
C ILE A 65 1.18 5.62 -26.66
N LEU A 66 -0.08 5.81 -26.30
CA LEU A 66 -0.54 6.88 -25.43
C LEU A 66 -1.22 6.25 -24.21
N VAL A 67 -0.75 6.60 -23.03
CA VAL A 67 -1.38 6.23 -21.77
C VAL A 67 -1.94 7.49 -21.13
N ASN A 68 -3.22 7.48 -20.80
CA ASN A 68 -3.87 8.55 -20.03
C ASN A 68 -4.25 8.04 -18.65
N LEU A 69 -3.82 8.70 -17.60
CA LEU A 69 -4.20 8.43 -16.23
C LEU A 69 -5.31 9.41 -15.82
N ALA A 70 -6.56 9.00 -15.94
CA ALA A 70 -7.71 9.85 -15.61
C ALA A 70 -8.17 9.66 -14.15
N PRO A 71 -8.72 10.71 -13.49
CA PRO A 71 -8.97 12.05 -14.00
C PRO A 71 -7.72 12.95 -14.00
N ALA A 72 -7.68 13.97 -14.86
CA ALA A 72 -6.50 14.82 -15.06
C ALA A 72 -6.27 15.87 -13.94
N ASP A 73 -7.23 16.10 -13.07
CA ASP A 73 -7.15 17.02 -11.92
C ASP A 73 -6.52 16.38 -10.67
N LEU A 74 -6.35 15.04 -10.67
CA LEU A 74 -5.69 14.31 -9.61
C LEU A 74 -4.20 14.16 -9.93
N HIS A 75 -3.32 14.60 -9.04
CA HIS A 75 -1.89 14.31 -9.12
C HIS A 75 -1.64 12.84 -8.75
N LYS A 76 -0.95 12.10 -9.63
CA LYS A 76 -0.63 10.69 -9.43
C LYS A 76 0.84 10.57 -9.09
N GLU A 77 1.12 9.83 -8.03
CA GLU A 77 2.46 9.64 -7.52
C GLU A 77 2.81 8.15 -7.43
N GLY A 78 4.07 7.86 -7.65
CA GLY A 78 4.64 6.53 -7.49
C GLY A 78 4.39 5.56 -8.64
N PRO A 79 5.11 4.43 -8.65
CA PRO A 79 5.16 3.49 -9.77
C PRO A 79 4.01 2.45 -9.79
N SER A 80 2.98 2.60 -8.96
CA SER A 80 1.90 1.61 -8.79
C SER A 80 1.08 1.33 -10.06
N TYR A 81 1.21 2.19 -11.08
CA TYR A 81 0.50 2.08 -12.35
C TYR A 81 1.26 1.29 -13.42
N ASP A 82 2.49 0.86 -13.15
CA ASP A 82 3.30 0.12 -14.13
C ASP A 82 2.58 -1.14 -14.61
N LEU A 83 1.98 -1.89 -13.67
CA LEU A 83 1.26 -3.13 -13.98
C LEU A 83 0.07 -2.90 -14.93
N PRO A 84 -0.91 -2.04 -14.64
CA PRO A 84 -2.03 -1.82 -15.55
C PRO A 84 -1.58 -1.20 -16.88
N MET A 85 -0.57 -0.33 -16.91
CA MET A 85 -0.04 0.20 -18.17
C MET A 85 0.58 -0.89 -19.04
N ALA A 86 1.44 -1.74 -18.47
CA ALA A 86 2.08 -2.84 -19.19
C ALA A 86 1.06 -3.87 -19.69
N LEU A 87 0.11 -4.24 -18.83
CA LEU A 87 -0.95 -5.18 -19.19
C LEU A 87 -1.82 -4.62 -20.33
N GLY A 88 -2.16 -3.33 -20.30
CA GLY A 88 -2.91 -2.67 -21.36
C GLY A 88 -2.17 -2.72 -22.71
N VAL A 89 -0.85 -2.48 -22.69
CA VAL A 89 -0.02 -2.61 -23.89
C VAL A 89 -0.03 -4.07 -24.41
N ILE A 90 0.10 -5.06 -23.53
CA ILE A 90 0.09 -6.48 -23.92
C ILE A 90 -1.25 -6.88 -24.53
N ILE A 91 -2.36 -6.54 -23.88
CA ILE A 91 -3.71 -6.88 -24.33
C ILE A 91 -3.97 -6.34 -25.75
N ILE A 92 -3.66 -5.06 -25.97
CA ILE A 92 -3.87 -4.44 -27.28
C ILE A 92 -2.91 -5.00 -28.34
N SER A 93 -1.63 -5.19 -28.01
CA SER A 93 -0.61 -5.62 -28.97
C SER A 93 -0.78 -7.07 -29.42
N ASN A 94 -1.42 -7.91 -28.61
CA ASN A 94 -1.63 -9.34 -28.89
C ASN A 94 -3.12 -9.66 -29.17
N ASP A 95 -3.98 -8.65 -29.30
CA ASP A 95 -5.42 -8.79 -29.57
C ASP A 95 -6.11 -9.78 -28.59
N LEU A 96 -5.83 -9.64 -27.29
CA LEU A 96 -6.36 -10.52 -26.27
C LEU A 96 -7.75 -10.06 -25.82
N GLU A 97 -8.68 -10.99 -25.73
CA GLU A 97 -10.02 -10.75 -25.17
C GLU A 97 -10.01 -11.11 -23.68
N ILE A 98 -9.86 -10.10 -22.82
CA ILE A 98 -9.79 -10.26 -21.36
C ILE A 98 -10.79 -9.31 -20.68
N ASP A 99 -11.64 -9.84 -19.80
CA ASP A 99 -12.57 -9.05 -19.00
C ASP A 99 -11.97 -8.70 -17.63
N LEU A 100 -11.71 -7.40 -17.43
CA LEU A 100 -11.17 -6.82 -16.20
C LEU A 100 -12.06 -5.68 -15.65
N VAL A 101 -13.32 -5.61 -16.06
CA VAL A 101 -14.24 -4.54 -15.64
C VAL A 101 -14.44 -4.52 -14.13
N ASP A 102 -14.46 -5.68 -13.48
CA ASP A 102 -14.64 -5.83 -12.03
C ASP A 102 -13.31 -5.97 -11.26
N ALA A 103 -12.18 -5.63 -11.88
CA ALA A 103 -10.86 -5.79 -11.32
C ALA A 103 -10.13 -4.45 -11.15
N VAL A 104 -9.36 -4.34 -10.06
CA VAL A 104 -8.38 -3.27 -9.83
C VAL A 104 -6.98 -3.85 -9.98
N LEU A 105 -6.08 -3.12 -10.64
CA LEU A 105 -4.70 -3.53 -10.86
C LEU A 105 -3.75 -2.49 -10.27
N VAL A 106 -2.79 -2.94 -9.46
CA VAL A 106 -1.73 -2.11 -8.88
C VAL A 106 -0.43 -2.87 -8.80
N GLY A 107 0.69 -2.22 -9.09
CA GLY A 107 2.01 -2.84 -8.93
C GLY A 107 3.10 -2.10 -9.68
N GLU A 108 4.28 -1.99 -9.06
CA GLU A 108 5.52 -1.56 -9.71
C GLU A 108 6.14 -2.73 -10.45
N LEU A 109 6.68 -2.48 -11.64
CA LEU A 109 7.43 -3.46 -12.42
C LEU A 109 8.95 -3.29 -12.24
N ALA A 110 9.62 -4.37 -11.93
CA ALA A 110 11.05 -4.51 -12.12
C ALA A 110 11.37 -4.72 -13.61
N LEU A 111 12.61 -4.48 -14.01
CA LEU A 111 13.05 -4.60 -15.41
C LEU A 111 12.95 -6.04 -15.97
N ASP A 112 12.94 -7.04 -15.11
CA ASP A 112 12.74 -8.47 -15.44
C ASP A 112 11.26 -8.88 -15.49
N GLY A 113 10.34 -7.94 -15.24
CA GLY A 113 8.89 -8.17 -15.22
C GLY A 113 8.35 -8.68 -13.90
N ALA A 114 9.17 -8.81 -12.85
CA ALA A 114 8.69 -9.11 -11.50
C ALA A 114 7.91 -7.94 -10.92
N LEU A 115 6.91 -8.22 -10.06
CA LEU A 115 6.20 -7.18 -9.31
C LEU A 115 6.91 -6.91 -7.98
N ARG A 116 7.05 -5.64 -7.65
CA ARG A 116 7.65 -5.14 -6.42
C ARG A 116 6.58 -4.62 -5.46
N HIS A 117 6.94 -4.56 -4.18
CA HIS A 117 6.12 -3.96 -3.14
C HIS A 117 5.61 -2.57 -3.53
N THR A 118 4.34 -2.33 -3.21
CA THR A 118 3.64 -1.07 -3.48
C THR A 118 3.03 -0.55 -2.17
N ASN A 119 3.28 0.72 -1.84
CA ASN A 119 2.71 1.35 -0.66
C ASN A 119 1.21 1.61 -0.81
N GLY A 120 0.48 1.64 0.30
CA GLY A 120 -0.93 2.02 0.31
C GLY A 120 -1.88 0.92 -0.19
N ILE A 121 -1.48 -0.33 -0.12
CA ILE A 121 -2.30 -1.46 -0.60
C ILE A 121 -3.57 -1.65 0.23
N LEU A 122 -3.51 -1.51 1.56
CA LEU A 122 -4.70 -1.64 2.40
C LEU A 122 -5.79 -0.60 2.07
N PRO A 123 -5.50 0.70 1.98
CA PRO A 123 -6.48 1.68 1.51
C PRO A 123 -6.99 1.40 0.10
N ILE A 124 -6.15 0.93 -0.82
CA ILE A 124 -6.58 0.56 -2.18
C ILE A 124 -7.56 -0.63 -2.13
N ALA A 125 -7.31 -1.66 -1.33
CA ALA A 125 -8.21 -2.79 -1.17
C ALA A 125 -9.55 -2.38 -0.53
N VAL A 126 -9.52 -1.50 0.47
CA VAL A 126 -10.74 -0.91 1.07
C VAL A 126 -11.54 -0.13 0.03
N PHE A 127 -10.87 0.69 -0.77
CA PHE A 127 -11.49 1.43 -1.87
C PHE A 127 -12.11 0.49 -2.90
N ALA A 128 -11.37 -0.50 -3.39
CA ALA A 128 -11.84 -1.45 -4.38
C ALA A 128 -13.13 -2.16 -3.93
N LYS A 129 -13.16 -2.61 -2.67
CA LYS A 129 -14.37 -3.19 -2.07
C LYS A 129 -15.54 -2.19 -2.01
N LYS A 130 -15.30 -0.94 -1.57
CA LYS A 130 -16.34 0.10 -1.48
C LYS A 130 -16.94 0.43 -2.85
N GLN A 131 -16.15 0.40 -3.91
CA GLN A 131 -16.59 0.65 -5.29
C GLN A 131 -17.27 -0.57 -5.95
N GLY A 132 -17.30 -1.72 -5.28
CA GLY A 132 -17.96 -2.93 -5.77
C GLY A 132 -17.09 -3.78 -6.71
N PHE A 133 -15.79 -3.52 -6.79
CA PHE A 133 -14.85 -4.41 -7.48
C PHE A 133 -14.80 -5.76 -6.77
N LYS A 134 -14.65 -6.82 -7.55
CA LYS A 134 -14.61 -8.20 -7.04
C LYS A 134 -13.19 -8.72 -6.90
N ARG A 135 -12.28 -8.24 -7.74
CA ARG A 135 -10.92 -8.74 -7.87
C ARG A 135 -9.90 -7.61 -7.73
N ILE A 136 -8.77 -7.92 -7.09
CA ILE A 136 -7.61 -7.04 -7.08
C ILE A 136 -6.37 -7.85 -7.42
N PHE A 137 -5.60 -7.40 -8.42
CA PHE A 137 -4.31 -7.94 -8.82
C PHE A 137 -3.21 -7.04 -8.29
N LEU A 138 -2.31 -7.61 -7.49
CA LEU A 138 -1.28 -6.85 -6.78
C LEU A 138 -0.03 -7.71 -6.55
N PRO A 139 1.11 -7.11 -6.16
CA PRO A 139 2.32 -7.88 -5.85
C PRO A 139 2.09 -8.96 -4.79
N GLU A 140 2.64 -10.15 -4.99
CA GLU A 140 2.48 -11.29 -4.06
C GLU A 140 2.86 -10.92 -2.62
N ILE A 141 3.91 -10.13 -2.44
CA ILE A 141 4.38 -9.68 -1.13
C ILE A 141 3.34 -8.86 -0.37
N ASP A 142 2.44 -8.17 -1.08
CA ASP A 142 1.42 -7.28 -0.52
C ASP A 142 0.07 -7.97 -0.30
N ALA A 143 -0.08 -9.22 -0.75
CA ALA A 143 -1.33 -9.97 -0.61
C ALA A 143 -1.79 -10.15 0.85
N PRO A 144 -0.90 -10.39 1.84
CA PRO A 144 -1.30 -10.46 3.25
C PRO A 144 -1.95 -9.17 3.77
N GLU A 145 -1.47 -8.00 3.32
CA GLU A 145 -2.01 -6.69 3.68
C GLU A 145 -3.40 -6.49 3.06
N ALA A 146 -3.54 -6.70 1.75
CA ALA A 146 -4.82 -6.57 1.05
C ALA A 146 -5.89 -7.52 1.61
N ALA A 147 -5.50 -8.73 2.01
CA ALA A 147 -6.39 -9.75 2.54
C ALA A 147 -7.00 -9.43 3.92
N LEU A 148 -6.57 -8.33 4.56
CA LEU A 148 -7.26 -7.79 5.74
C LEU A 148 -8.68 -7.29 5.40
N VAL A 149 -8.93 -6.99 4.13
CA VAL A 149 -10.24 -6.55 3.63
C VAL A 149 -11.05 -7.77 3.18
N GLU A 150 -12.13 -8.08 3.88
CA GLU A 150 -13.03 -9.17 3.52
C GLU A 150 -13.93 -8.81 2.33
N GLY A 151 -14.32 -9.81 1.53
CA GLY A 151 -15.32 -9.67 0.48
C GLY A 151 -14.77 -9.12 -0.85
N ILE A 152 -13.46 -9.21 -1.06
CA ILE A 152 -12.78 -9.00 -2.33
C ILE A 152 -11.75 -10.12 -2.53
N GLU A 153 -11.64 -10.63 -3.75
CA GLU A 153 -10.66 -11.66 -4.10
C GLU A 153 -9.29 -11.02 -4.37
N ILE A 154 -8.26 -11.48 -3.66
CA ILE A 154 -6.90 -10.96 -3.76
C ILE A 154 -6.06 -11.91 -4.61
N TYR A 155 -5.60 -11.47 -5.76
CA TYR A 155 -4.77 -12.24 -6.66
C TYR A 155 -3.29 -11.84 -6.52
N PRO A 156 -2.46 -12.68 -5.85
CA PRO A 156 -1.03 -12.41 -5.66
C PRO A 156 -0.26 -12.65 -6.95
N VAL A 157 0.28 -11.61 -7.54
CA VAL A 157 1.02 -11.66 -8.80
C VAL A 157 2.52 -11.57 -8.55
N LYS A 158 3.30 -12.55 -9.04
CA LYS A 158 4.77 -12.56 -8.94
C LYS A 158 5.41 -11.74 -10.05
N ASN A 159 4.90 -11.90 -11.27
CA ASN A 159 5.45 -11.26 -12.46
C ASN A 159 4.40 -11.11 -13.56
N LEU A 160 4.72 -10.30 -14.53
CA LEU A 160 3.85 -9.97 -15.66
C LEU A 160 3.46 -11.22 -16.48
N LYS A 161 4.39 -12.14 -16.70
CA LYS A 161 4.14 -13.38 -17.46
C LYS A 161 3.10 -14.26 -16.77
N GLN A 162 3.20 -14.45 -15.45
CA GLN A 162 2.23 -15.20 -14.67
C GLN A 162 0.82 -14.59 -14.76
N LEU A 163 0.72 -13.25 -14.65
CA LEU A 163 -0.57 -12.58 -14.75
C LEU A 163 -1.23 -12.82 -16.13
N VAL A 164 -0.48 -12.61 -17.21
CA VAL A 164 -1.02 -12.83 -18.57
C VAL A 164 -1.42 -14.28 -18.77
N THR A 165 -0.61 -15.24 -18.30
CA THR A 165 -0.91 -16.67 -18.37
C THR A 165 -2.20 -17.01 -17.59
N HIS A 166 -2.40 -16.41 -16.42
CA HIS A 166 -3.64 -16.55 -15.65
C HIS A 166 -4.85 -16.00 -16.40
N LEU A 167 -4.73 -14.81 -16.96
CA LEU A 167 -5.83 -14.14 -17.64
C LEU A 167 -6.20 -14.79 -19.00
N THR A 168 -5.26 -15.48 -19.63
CA THR A 168 -5.49 -16.25 -20.87
C THR A 168 -5.83 -17.73 -20.65
N GLY A 169 -5.78 -18.21 -19.40
CA GLY A 169 -6.40 -19.47 -18.98
C GLY A 169 -5.50 -20.71 -18.77
N PRO A 170 -4.21 -20.80 -19.20
CA PRO A 170 -3.48 -22.07 -19.04
C PRO A 170 -3.01 -22.33 -17.59
N GLU A 171 -2.73 -21.28 -16.80
CA GLU A 171 -2.33 -21.41 -15.41
C GLU A 171 -3.07 -20.40 -14.55
N LEU A 172 -3.77 -20.87 -13.51
CA LEU A 172 -4.55 -20.00 -12.64
C LEU A 172 -3.77 -19.59 -11.39
N ILE A 173 -3.77 -18.28 -11.09
CA ILE A 173 -3.35 -17.76 -9.80
C ILE A 173 -4.46 -18.08 -8.79
N THR A 174 -4.11 -18.75 -7.70
CA THR A 174 -5.06 -19.01 -6.61
C THR A 174 -5.21 -17.73 -5.79
N PRO A 175 -6.45 -17.28 -5.53
CA PRO A 175 -6.67 -16.14 -4.65
C PRO A 175 -6.04 -16.37 -3.26
N TYR A 176 -5.48 -15.32 -2.70
CA TYR A 176 -4.87 -15.37 -1.38
C TYR A 176 -5.95 -15.50 -0.30
N ILE A 177 -5.85 -16.54 0.50
CA ILE A 177 -6.75 -16.79 1.62
C ILE A 177 -6.08 -16.30 2.89
N ARG A 178 -6.71 -15.34 3.55
CA ARG A 178 -6.24 -14.84 4.85
C ARG A 178 -6.27 -15.96 5.91
N PRO A 179 -5.20 -16.14 6.69
CA PRO A 179 -5.20 -17.10 7.80
C PRO A 179 -6.36 -16.83 8.77
N ALA A 180 -7.01 -17.88 9.26
CA ALA A 180 -8.16 -17.75 10.16
C ALA A 180 -7.83 -17.01 11.48
N ASN A 181 -6.59 -17.14 11.94
CA ASN A 181 -6.08 -16.55 13.18
C ASN A 181 -5.42 -15.17 13.00
N TRP A 182 -5.68 -14.47 11.89
CA TRP A 182 -5.06 -13.18 11.58
C TRP A 182 -5.27 -12.12 12.67
N ASN A 183 -6.39 -12.17 13.37
CA ASN A 183 -6.79 -11.25 14.45
C ASN A 183 -6.51 -11.82 15.85
N GLU A 184 -5.88 -12.99 15.96
CA GLU A 184 -5.36 -13.46 17.22
C GLU A 184 -4.15 -12.61 17.59
N PHE A 185 -4.35 -11.75 18.57
CA PHE A 185 -3.27 -10.94 19.11
C PHE A 185 -2.56 -11.79 20.18
N ASP A 186 -1.40 -12.33 19.83
CA ASP A 186 -0.46 -12.83 20.83
C ASP A 186 -0.21 -11.74 21.87
N THR A 187 0.22 -12.12 23.06
CA THR A 187 0.61 -11.13 24.06
C THR A 187 1.81 -10.36 23.48
N PRO A 188 1.67 -9.03 23.24
CA PRO A 188 2.75 -8.26 22.64
C PRO A 188 4.01 -8.39 23.48
N GLN A 189 5.14 -8.64 22.83
CA GLN A 189 6.44 -8.64 23.51
C GLN A 189 7.06 -7.26 23.36
N TYR A 190 6.80 -6.41 24.34
CA TYR A 190 7.40 -5.09 24.37
C TYR A 190 8.87 -5.17 24.75
N GLU A 191 9.73 -4.49 24.00
CA GLU A 191 11.16 -4.34 24.32
C GLU A 191 11.37 -3.77 25.74
N LEU A 192 10.46 -2.87 26.16
CA LEU A 192 10.42 -2.27 27.50
C LEU A 192 9.04 -2.51 28.11
N ASP A 193 8.98 -3.43 29.06
CA ASP A 193 7.77 -3.71 29.83
C ASP A 193 7.76 -2.95 31.16
N MET A 194 6.61 -2.42 31.57
CA MET A 194 6.41 -1.73 32.84
C MET A 194 6.78 -2.64 34.02
N ALA A 195 6.63 -3.95 33.91
CA ALA A 195 7.02 -4.92 34.94
C ALA A 195 8.52 -4.90 35.27
N PHE A 196 9.36 -4.49 34.31
CA PHE A 196 10.81 -4.43 34.52
C PHE A 196 11.26 -3.17 35.30
N ILE A 197 10.40 -2.17 35.42
CA ILE A 197 10.73 -0.93 36.13
C ILE A 197 10.66 -1.15 37.65
N LYS A 198 11.72 -0.83 38.31
CA LYS A 198 11.83 -0.94 39.78
C LYS A 198 11.48 0.38 40.46
N GLY A 199 10.67 0.29 41.53
CA GLY A 199 10.23 1.48 42.28
C GLY A 199 9.28 2.37 41.51
N GLN A 200 9.20 3.65 41.83
CA GLN A 200 8.34 4.66 41.21
C GLN A 200 6.82 4.36 41.29
N GLU A 201 6.39 3.76 42.37
CA GLU A 201 5.02 3.23 42.54
C GLU A 201 3.93 4.30 42.35
N PHE A 202 4.19 5.55 42.77
CA PHE A 202 3.28 6.66 42.57
C PHE A 202 3.10 7.00 41.05
N VAL A 203 4.22 7.02 40.32
CA VAL A 203 4.19 7.29 38.86
C VAL A 203 3.55 6.14 38.11
N LYS A 204 3.85 4.89 38.48
CA LYS A 204 3.19 3.71 37.89
C LYS A 204 1.70 3.76 38.08
N ARG A 205 1.22 4.10 39.29
CA ARG A 205 -0.23 4.23 39.54
C ARG A 205 -0.86 5.34 38.72
N ALA A 206 -0.18 6.47 38.52
CA ALA A 206 -0.65 7.54 37.62
C ALA A 206 -0.72 7.08 36.16
N LEU A 207 0.26 6.29 35.70
CA LEU A 207 0.28 5.70 34.36
C LEU A 207 -0.84 4.67 34.17
N GLU A 208 -1.12 3.80 35.16
CA GLU A 208 -2.24 2.87 35.12
C GLU A 208 -3.60 3.59 34.96
N ILE A 209 -3.79 4.68 35.72
CA ILE A 209 -5.02 5.50 35.62
C ILE A 209 -5.10 6.15 34.24
N ALA A 210 -4.00 6.69 33.73
CA ALA A 210 -3.93 7.30 32.42
C ALA A 210 -4.22 6.26 31.29
N ALA A 211 -3.65 5.06 31.41
CA ALA A 211 -3.87 3.95 30.48
C ALA A 211 -5.34 3.51 30.42
N SER A 212 -5.96 3.31 31.59
CA SER A 212 -7.33 2.85 31.69
C SER A 212 -8.37 3.89 31.28
N GLY A 213 -8.05 5.18 31.46
CA GLY A 213 -8.95 6.29 31.13
C GLY A 213 -8.64 7.02 29.82
N SER A 214 -7.66 6.55 29.05
CA SER A 214 -7.19 7.25 27.84
C SER A 214 -6.79 8.71 28.11
N HIS A 215 -6.16 8.98 29.26
CA HIS A 215 -5.79 10.33 29.68
C HIS A 215 -4.39 10.71 29.17
N ASN A 216 -4.24 11.99 28.82
CA ASN A 216 -2.90 12.56 28.63
C ASN A 216 -2.18 12.64 29.96
N ILE A 217 -0.85 12.47 29.94
CA ILE A 217 -0.01 12.55 31.13
C ILE A 217 1.19 13.44 30.88
N LEU A 218 1.51 14.26 31.88
CA LEU A 218 2.70 15.10 31.89
C LEU A 218 3.62 14.66 33.02
N MET A 219 4.87 14.30 32.70
CA MET A 219 5.89 13.92 33.67
C MET A 219 6.95 15.00 33.76
N SER A 220 7.14 15.57 34.97
CA SER A 220 8.19 16.54 35.28
C SER A 220 9.12 15.99 36.32
N GLY A 221 10.41 16.37 36.26
CA GLY A 221 11.43 15.94 37.22
C GLY A 221 12.85 16.12 36.69
N PRO A 222 13.89 15.92 37.56
CA PRO A 222 15.27 16.11 37.19
C PRO A 222 15.74 15.11 36.10
N PRO A 223 16.86 15.41 35.41
CA PRO A 223 17.51 14.45 34.53
C PRO A 223 17.83 13.14 35.28
N GLY A 224 17.74 12.01 34.59
CA GLY A 224 18.03 10.68 35.17
C GLY A 224 16.91 10.08 36.04
N SER A 225 15.78 10.76 36.29
CA SER A 225 14.68 10.22 37.11
C SER A 225 13.82 9.14 36.41
N GLY A 226 14.20 8.66 35.23
CA GLY A 226 13.52 7.55 34.54
C GLY A 226 12.30 7.92 33.69
N LYS A 227 12.01 9.22 33.49
CA LYS A 227 10.82 9.67 32.73
C LYS A 227 10.71 9.04 31.33
N THR A 228 11.80 9.04 30.58
CA THR A 228 11.82 8.45 29.23
C THR A 228 11.62 6.93 29.25
N LEU A 229 12.17 6.24 30.25
CA LEU A 229 11.99 4.80 30.43
C LEU A 229 10.53 4.47 30.75
N LEU A 230 9.91 5.22 31.67
CA LEU A 230 8.49 5.09 32.01
C LEU A 230 7.58 5.38 30.79
N ALA A 231 7.89 6.43 30.01
CA ALA A 231 7.13 6.73 28.81
C ALA A 231 7.23 5.63 27.75
N ARG A 232 8.43 5.07 27.54
CA ARG A 232 8.65 3.99 26.57
C ARG A 232 8.02 2.65 27.00
N SER A 233 7.89 2.41 28.31
CA SER A 233 7.21 1.21 28.82
C SER A 233 5.68 1.38 28.89
N PHE A 234 5.15 2.58 28.74
CA PHE A 234 3.72 2.86 28.82
C PHE A 234 2.85 2.02 27.86
N PRO A 235 3.26 1.76 26.60
CA PRO A 235 2.50 0.89 25.70
C PRO A 235 2.23 -0.50 26.26
N SER A 236 3.10 -1.05 27.12
CA SER A 236 2.93 -2.40 27.70
C SER A 236 1.73 -2.53 28.63
N ILE A 237 1.22 -1.42 29.18
CA ILE A 237 0.06 -1.40 30.06
C ILE A 237 -1.20 -0.82 29.42
N LEU A 238 -1.11 -0.37 28.15
CA LEU A 238 -2.29 0.07 27.40
C LEU A 238 -3.20 -1.11 27.04
N PRO A 239 -4.52 -0.91 26.94
CA PRO A 239 -5.42 -1.91 26.38
C PRO A 239 -4.95 -2.38 25.00
N LYS A 240 -5.09 -3.66 24.68
CA LYS A 240 -4.80 -4.19 23.35
C LYS A 240 -5.62 -3.43 22.30
N LEU A 241 -5.07 -3.33 21.08
CA LEU A 241 -5.83 -2.80 19.96
C LEU A 241 -7.05 -3.70 19.68
N THR A 242 -8.18 -3.09 19.38
CA THR A 242 -9.27 -3.81 18.71
C THR A 242 -8.87 -4.09 17.26
N ALA A 243 -9.57 -5.01 16.59
CA ALA A 243 -9.32 -5.29 15.18
C ALA A 243 -9.51 -4.03 14.30
N GLU A 244 -10.48 -3.18 14.62
CA GLU A 244 -10.74 -1.93 13.93
C GLU A 244 -9.61 -0.92 14.13
N GLU A 245 -9.18 -0.69 15.39
CA GLU A 245 -8.04 0.18 15.71
C GLU A 245 -6.76 -0.30 15.01
N ALA A 246 -6.52 -1.61 15.00
CA ALA A 246 -5.36 -2.20 14.36
C ALA A 246 -5.38 -2.00 12.84
N LEU A 247 -6.55 -2.10 12.19
CA LEU A 247 -6.72 -1.79 10.77
C LEU A 247 -6.46 -0.32 10.46
N GLU A 248 -6.96 0.61 11.30
CA GLU A 248 -6.71 2.04 11.13
C GLU A 248 -5.22 2.37 11.24
N VAL A 249 -4.55 1.83 12.27
CA VAL A 249 -3.10 2.01 12.42
C VAL A 249 -2.35 1.42 11.24
N THR A 250 -2.71 0.19 10.82
CA THR A 250 -2.09 -0.46 9.68
C THR A 250 -2.26 0.37 8.40
N LYS A 251 -3.42 0.96 8.19
CA LYS A 251 -3.68 1.84 7.03
C LYS A 251 -2.74 3.04 7.01
N ILE A 252 -2.49 3.69 8.17
CA ILE A 252 -1.56 4.81 8.30
C ILE A 252 -0.13 4.38 7.94
N TYR A 253 0.32 3.23 8.45
CA TYR A 253 1.66 2.71 8.18
C TYR A 253 1.83 2.24 6.73
N SER A 254 0.78 1.69 6.12
CA SER A 254 0.75 1.29 4.72
C SER A 254 0.99 2.50 3.80
N VAL A 255 0.22 3.58 3.97
CA VAL A 255 0.40 4.82 3.19
C VAL A 255 1.77 5.45 3.40
N ALA A 256 2.27 5.43 4.64
CA ALA A 256 3.59 5.98 4.98
C ALA A 256 4.76 5.12 4.47
N GLY A 257 4.52 3.95 3.86
CA GLY A 257 5.57 3.01 3.42
C GLY A 257 6.38 2.45 4.60
N GLN A 258 5.79 2.37 5.78
CA GLN A 258 6.46 1.92 7.00
C GLN A 258 5.92 0.58 7.53
N LEU A 259 5.07 -0.09 6.75
CA LEU A 259 4.51 -1.38 7.11
C LEU A 259 5.52 -2.49 6.80
N GLN A 260 6.02 -3.16 7.83
CA GLN A 260 7.04 -4.23 7.68
C GLN A 260 6.42 -5.63 7.61
N ASN A 261 5.29 -5.87 8.26
CA ASN A 261 4.72 -7.21 8.47
C ASN A 261 3.21 -7.27 8.22
N GLY A 262 2.71 -6.67 7.16
CA GLY A 262 1.32 -6.80 6.69
C GLY A 262 0.22 -6.32 7.66
N PHE A 263 0.44 -6.33 8.99
CA PHE A 263 -0.57 -5.95 9.99
C PHE A 263 0.05 -5.48 11.30
N ILE A 264 -0.39 -4.32 11.81
CA ILE A 264 0.08 -3.77 13.09
C ILE A 264 -0.80 -4.30 14.23
N LYS A 265 -0.20 -5.10 15.09
CA LYS A 265 -0.89 -5.72 16.25
C LYS A 265 -0.65 -4.99 17.57
N GLU A 266 0.32 -4.09 17.62
CA GLU A 266 0.76 -3.39 18.83
C GLU A 266 0.50 -1.89 18.73
N ARG A 267 0.23 -1.25 19.87
CA ARG A 267 0.10 0.21 19.91
C ARG A 267 1.45 0.86 19.63
N PRO A 268 1.58 1.67 18.57
CA PRO A 268 2.85 2.26 18.20
C PRO A 268 3.26 3.34 19.21
N PHE A 269 4.54 3.34 19.59
CA PHE A 269 5.16 4.41 20.35
C PHE A 269 5.97 5.31 19.44
N ARG A 270 5.66 6.60 19.41
CA ARG A 270 6.41 7.61 18.66
C ARG A 270 7.14 8.55 19.63
N SER A 271 8.39 8.84 19.35
CA SER A 271 9.23 9.76 20.12
C SER A 271 9.71 10.89 19.20
N PRO A 272 8.89 11.94 18.99
CA PRO A 272 9.30 13.08 18.19
C PRO A 272 10.56 13.73 18.77
N HIS A 273 11.45 14.20 17.88
CA HIS A 273 12.64 14.93 18.33
C HIS A 273 12.20 16.26 18.99
N HIS A 274 12.94 16.72 20.01
CA HIS A 274 12.60 17.95 20.73
C HIS A 274 12.65 19.22 19.86
N THR A 275 13.29 19.18 18.69
CA THR A 275 13.30 20.26 17.69
C THR A 275 12.22 20.08 16.61
N ALA A 276 11.36 19.06 16.73
CA ALA A 276 10.29 18.85 15.78
C ALA A 276 9.39 20.09 15.69
N SER A 277 9.08 20.54 14.48
CA SER A 277 8.20 21.70 14.29
C SER A 277 6.75 21.35 14.65
N TYR A 278 5.97 22.36 14.99
CA TYR A 278 4.53 22.21 15.22
C TYR A 278 3.84 21.49 14.06
N VAL A 279 4.16 21.88 12.83
CA VAL A 279 3.61 21.29 11.60
C VAL A 279 3.99 19.80 11.47
N SER A 280 5.22 19.42 11.84
CA SER A 280 5.64 18.01 11.78
C SER A 280 4.94 17.11 12.83
N VAL A 281 4.38 17.70 13.90
CA VAL A 281 3.66 16.94 14.93
C VAL A 281 2.17 16.85 14.65
N ILE A 282 1.54 17.93 14.19
CA ILE A 282 0.08 17.98 13.96
C ILE A 282 -0.32 17.89 12.49
N GLY A 283 0.64 17.96 11.56
CA GLY A 283 0.36 18.03 10.13
C GLY A 283 0.00 19.44 9.67
N GLY A 284 -0.37 19.58 8.39
CA GLY A 284 -0.79 20.87 7.81
C GLY A 284 0.32 21.64 7.10
N GLY A 285 1.42 21.00 6.72
CA GLY A 285 2.39 21.54 5.79
C GLY A 285 1.79 21.66 4.38
N ALA A 286 2.27 22.65 3.61
CA ALA A 286 1.96 22.70 2.18
C ALA A 286 2.53 21.45 1.49
N ILE A 287 1.70 20.80 0.67
CA ILE A 287 2.08 19.71 -0.21
C ILE A 287 2.73 20.31 -1.45
#